data_267f4c93d89cf11686185b6c4602167e
#
_entry.id   267f4c93d89cf11686185b6c4602167e
#
_cell.length_a   1.000
_cell.length_b   1.000
_cell.length_c   1.000
_cell.angle_alpha   90.00
_cell.angle_beta   90.00
_cell.angle_gamma   90.00
#
_symmetry.space_group_name_H-M   'P 1'
#
loop_
_entity.id
_entity.type
_entity.pdbx_description
1 polymer ?
#
loop_
_entity_poly.entity_id
_entity_poly.type
_entity_poly.pdbx_seq_one_letter_code
_entity_poly.pdbx_strand_id
1 'polypeptide(L)'
;MWIKDIRDYILYEDKDILVCHKPAGLAVQNARVGSMDMESLLKNYIAQKVPGKMPYLGIIHRLDQSVEGVLVFALNPKAAADLSRQMTAGKIKKTYLAVTEGTVKVKSAKLVDWLKKDGRTNSSAVVEGGTSGAKKAILSYEVLETWKNKEDAQDCGERNLIRIDLDTGRHHQIRVQMAHAGMPLVGDRKYNPGQNSQEPLALCSAKLGFQHPVTKKQLEFQVQPAGMAFKRH
;
A
#
# COMPACT_ATOMS: atom_id res chain seq x y z
N MET A 1 4.54 16.82 -6.33
CA MET A 1 3.25 16.53 -6.98
C MET A 1 2.19 17.38 -6.27
N TRP A 2 1.47 18.23 -7.01
CA TRP A 2 0.39 19.05 -6.45
C TRP A 2 -0.94 18.39 -6.79
N ILE A 3 -1.72 18.03 -5.79
CA ILE A 3 -3.11 17.60 -5.99
C ILE A 3 -3.91 18.87 -6.30
N LYS A 4 -4.42 18.97 -7.52
CA LYS A 4 -5.27 20.10 -7.93
C LYS A 4 -6.64 20.02 -7.29
N ASP A 5 -7.24 18.84 -7.28
CA ASP A 5 -8.53 18.59 -6.68
C ASP A 5 -8.56 17.19 -6.03
N ILE A 6 -8.91 17.12 -4.76
CA ILE A 6 -9.00 15.84 -4.05
C ILE A 6 -10.15 14.97 -4.57
N ARG A 7 -11.16 15.56 -5.20
CA ARG A 7 -12.32 14.86 -5.77
C ARG A 7 -11.93 13.88 -6.87
N ASP A 8 -10.86 14.17 -7.62
CA ASP A 8 -10.34 13.31 -8.69
C ASP A 8 -9.81 11.96 -8.15
N TYR A 9 -9.57 11.89 -6.85
CA TYR A 9 -9.04 10.71 -6.15
C TYR A 9 -10.10 9.95 -5.36
N ILE A 10 -11.35 10.44 -5.30
CA ILE A 10 -12.46 9.79 -4.60
C ILE A 10 -13.08 8.74 -5.53
N LEU A 11 -13.03 7.47 -5.12
CA LEU A 11 -13.62 6.35 -5.86
C LEU A 11 -15.06 6.08 -5.43
N TYR A 12 -15.38 6.35 -4.16
CA TYR A 12 -16.70 6.14 -3.60
C TYR A 12 -16.87 6.97 -2.31
N GLU A 13 -18.07 7.47 -2.10
CA GLU A 13 -18.45 8.16 -0.88
C GLU A 13 -19.92 7.93 -0.58
N ASP A 14 -20.22 7.67 0.69
CA ASP A 14 -21.57 7.74 1.23
C ASP A 14 -21.55 8.39 2.63
N LYS A 15 -22.61 8.25 3.43
CA LYS A 15 -22.68 8.84 4.76
C LYS A 15 -21.76 8.17 5.80
N ASP A 16 -21.23 6.98 5.53
CA ASP A 16 -20.50 6.15 6.49
C ASP A 16 -19.03 5.99 6.11
N ILE A 17 -18.69 5.93 4.81
CA ILE A 17 -17.34 5.67 4.33
C ILE A 17 -16.95 6.55 3.14
N LEU A 18 -15.66 6.72 2.98
CA LEU A 18 -15.04 7.35 1.82
C LEU A 18 -13.88 6.47 1.35
N VAL A 19 -13.87 6.11 0.05
CA VAL A 19 -12.81 5.31 -0.56
C VAL A 19 -12.06 6.15 -1.57
N CYS A 20 -10.72 6.14 -1.48
CA CYS A 20 -9.87 6.96 -2.33
C CYS A 20 -8.78 6.13 -3.02
N HIS A 21 -8.32 6.63 -4.17
CA HIS A 21 -7.04 6.29 -4.76
C HIS A 21 -5.97 7.27 -4.25
N LYS A 22 -5.10 6.85 -3.34
CA LYS A 22 -3.97 7.65 -2.87
C LYS A 22 -2.87 7.67 -3.93
N PRO A 23 -2.41 8.81 -4.43
CA PRO A 23 -1.25 8.86 -5.32
C PRO A 23 0.05 8.54 -4.58
N ALA A 24 1.07 8.08 -5.32
CA ALA A 24 2.43 7.96 -4.80
C ALA A 24 3.00 9.34 -4.43
N GLY A 25 3.84 9.38 -3.39
CA GLY A 25 4.47 10.62 -2.91
C GLY A 25 3.66 11.40 -1.88
N LEU A 26 2.35 11.13 -1.72
CA LEU A 26 1.51 11.75 -0.70
C LEU A 26 1.39 10.82 0.52
N ALA A 27 1.65 11.35 1.73
CA ALA A 27 1.42 10.62 2.96
C ALA A 27 -0.08 10.46 3.25
N VAL A 28 -0.49 9.41 3.95
CA VAL A 28 -1.86 9.29 4.46
C VAL A 28 -2.08 10.29 5.59
N GLN A 29 -1.09 10.40 6.47
CA GLN A 29 -1.08 11.30 7.62
C GLN A 29 0.36 11.72 7.88
N ASN A 30 0.60 13.02 8.06
CA ASN A 30 1.90 13.57 8.40
C ASN A 30 2.01 13.95 9.88
N ALA A 31 3.19 13.72 10.44
CA ALA A 31 3.53 14.24 11.77
C ALA A 31 3.94 15.73 11.72
N ARG A 32 4.29 16.28 10.54
CA ARG A 32 4.69 17.67 10.37
C ARG A 32 3.46 18.55 10.16
N VAL A 33 3.30 19.53 11.03
CA VAL A 33 2.29 20.59 10.86
C VAL A 33 2.59 21.37 9.57
N GLY A 34 1.55 21.62 8.77
CA GLY A 34 1.65 22.36 7.50
C GLY A 34 2.08 21.53 6.29
N SER A 35 2.39 20.25 6.44
CA SER A 35 2.63 19.36 5.31
C SER A 35 1.31 18.78 4.78
N MET A 36 1.14 18.81 3.46
CA MET A 36 -0.02 18.24 2.78
C MET A 36 -0.05 16.70 2.95
N ASP A 37 -1.21 16.16 3.34
CA ASP A 37 -1.48 14.73 3.40
C ASP A 37 -2.94 14.41 3.05
N MET A 38 -3.24 13.12 2.85
CA MET A 38 -4.60 12.68 2.50
C MET A 38 -5.63 13.07 3.56
N GLU A 39 -5.28 12.92 4.84
CA GLU A 39 -6.18 13.23 5.96
C GLU A 39 -6.62 14.70 5.91
N SER A 40 -5.67 15.62 5.79
CA SER A 40 -5.92 17.07 5.75
C SER A 40 -6.75 17.46 4.53
N LEU A 41 -6.42 16.93 3.35
CA LEU A 41 -7.16 17.18 2.12
C LEU A 41 -8.61 16.70 2.21
N LEU A 42 -8.82 15.48 2.71
CA LEU A 42 -10.16 14.91 2.86
C LEU A 42 -10.97 15.62 3.94
N LYS A 43 -10.36 16.00 5.06
CA LYS A 43 -11.04 16.80 6.09
C LYS A 43 -11.49 18.15 5.55
N ASN A 44 -10.64 18.84 4.78
CA ASN A 44 -11.00 20.10 4.12
C ASN A 44 -12.18 19.91 3.15
N TYR A 45 -12.14 18.84 2.36
CA TYR A 45 -13.23 18.51 1.44
C TYR A 45 -14.56 18.25 2.18
N ILE A 46 -14.53 17.48 3.28
CA ILE A 46 -15.74 17.20 4.09
C ILE A 46 -16.25 18.49 4.75
N ALA A 47 -15.36 19.33 5.29
CA ALA A 47 -15.73 20.60 5.92
C ALA A 47 -16.46 21.56 4.98
N GLN A 48 -16.08 21.57 3.70
CA GLN A 48 -16.77 22.37 2.66
C GLN A 48 -18.21 21.90 2.42
N LYS A 49 -18.50 20.61 2.60
CA LYS A 49 -19.85 20.04 2.42
C LYS A 49 -20.78 20.34 3.61
N VAL A 50 -20.22 20.45 4.80
CA VAL A 50 -21.00 20.65 6.04
C VAL A 50 -20.37 21.79 6.85
N PRO A 51 -20.59 23.05 6.47
CA PRO A 51 -20.04 24.21 7.16
C PRO A 51 -20.44 24.22 8.65
N GLY A 52 -19.50 24.65 9.50
CA GLY A 52 -19.75 24.78 10.95
C GLY A 52 -19.62 23.49 11.77
N LYS A 53 -19.34 22.35 11.14
CA LYS A 53 -19.06 21.09 11.86
C LYS A 53 -17.61 20.66 11.67
N MET A 54 -16.97 20.24 12.77
CA MET A 54 -15.66 19.59 12.70
C MET A 54 -15.81 18.26 11.96
N PRO A 55 -15.11 18.03 10.82
CA PRO A 55 -15.23 16.79 10.09
C PRO A 55 -14.59 15.63 10.84
N TYR A 56 -15.31 14.53 10.95
CA TYR A 56 -14.75 13.27 11.43
C TYR A 56 -14.16 12.51 10.23
N LEU A 57 -12.93 12.01 10.38
CA LEU A 57 -12.30 11.12 9.41
C LEU A 57 -11.49 10.06 10.17
N GLY A 58 -11.98 8.82 10.17
CA GLY A 58 -11.33 7.68 10.79
C GLY A 58 -10.38 6.99 9.80
N ILE A 59 -9.08 6.97 10.11
CA ILE A 59 -8.07 6.26 9.31
C ILE A 59 -8.08 4.79 9.73
N ILE A 60 -8.47 3.90 8.82
CA ILE A 60 -8.58 2.46 9.07
C ILE A 60 -7.25 1.75 8.85
N HIS A 61 -6.56 2.10 7.78
CA HIS A 61 -5.24 1.59 7.43
C HIS A 61 -4.44 2.64 6.68
N ARG A 62 -3.15 2.37 6.50
CA ARG A 62 -2.24 3.31 5.84
C ARG A 62 -1.44 2.62 4.76
N LEU A 63 -1.03 3.38 3.77
CA LEU A 63 0.01 3.06 2.80
C LEU A 63 1.22 3.94 3.09
N ASP A 64 2.42 3.45 2.79
CA ASP A 64 3.63 4.25 2.85
C ASP A 64 3.49 5.46 1.90
N GLN A 65 4.22 6.54 2.17
CA GLN A 65 4.15 7.75 1.36
C GLN A 65 4.41 7.48 -0.12
N SER A 66 5.40 6.63 -0.43
CA SER A 66 5.79 6.26 -1.79
C SER A 66 4.82 5.28 -2.49
N VAL A 67 3.91 4.65 -1.75
CA VAL A 67 2.97 3.63 -2.29
C VAL A 67 1.67 4.29 -2.72
N GLU A 68 1.23 3.99 -3.94
CA GLU A 68 -0.10 4.37 -4.45
C GLU A 68 -1.14 3.30 -4.17
N GLY A 69 -2.44 3.64 -4.32
CA GLY A 69 -3.51 2.65 -4.31
C GLY A 69 -4.70 2.97 -3.44
N VAL A 70 -5.59 1.99 -3.30
CA VAL A 70 -6.89 2.14 -2.66
C VAL A 70 -6.78 2.20 -1.14
N LEU A 71 -7.48 3.18 -0.55
CA LEU A 71 -7.66 3.35 0.90
C LEU A 71 -9.15 3.55 1.21
N VAL A 72 -9.58 3.06 2.38
CA VAL A 72 -10.89 3.35 2.96
C VAL A 72 -10.75 4.15 4.24
N PHE A 73 -11.59 5.18 4.37
CA PHE A 73 -11.75 6.02 5.55
C PHE A 73 -13.18 5.89 6.07
N ALA A 74 -13.35 6.04 7.37
CA ALA A 74 -14.67 6.09 7.99
C ALA A 74 -15.10 7.55 8.20
N LEU A 75 -16.36 7.88 7.92
CA LEU A 75 -16.92 9.21 8.08
C LEU A 75 -17.65 9.40 9.43
N ASN A 76 -17.72 8.35 10.23
CA ASN A 76 -18.24 8.41 11.60
C ASN A 76 -17.61 7.32 12.50
N PRO A 77 -17.67 7.49 13.85
CA PRO A 77 -17.05 6.56 14.79
C PRO A 77 -17.60 5.11 14.71
N LYS A 78 -18.88 4.94 14.41
CA LYS A 78 -19.50 3.61 14.29
C LYS A 78 -18.94 2.83 13.12
N ALA A 79 -18.81 3.47 11.97
CA ALA A 79 -18.16 2.90 10.78
C ALA A 79 -16.68 2.58 11.04
N ALA A 80 -15.96 3.48 11.73
CA ALA A 80 -14.56 3.26 12.09
C ALA A 80 -14.38 2.03 12.99
N ALA A 81 -15.23 1.86 14.00
CA ALA A 81 -15.19 0.71 14.90
C ALA A 81 -15.47 -0.62 14.16
N ASP A 82 -16.43 -0.64 13.23
CA ASP A 82 -16.73 -1.84 12.44
C ASP A 82 -15.60 -2.19 11.49
N LEU A 83 -15.10 -1.23 10.69
CA LEU A 83 -13.99 -1.45 9.78
C LEU A 83 -12.71 -1.86 10.50
N SER A 84 -12.44 -1.31 11.69
CA SER A 84 -11.29 -1.71 12.52
C SER A 84 -11.43 -3.16 13.00
N ARG A 85 -12.63 -3.60 13.37
CA ARG A 85 -12.89 -5.02 13.70
C ARG A 85 -12.68 -5.93 12.49
N GLN A 86 -13.15 -5.53 11.31
CA GLN A 86 -12.92 -6.29 10.07
C GLN A 86 -11.42 -6.40 9.76
N MET A 87 -10.65 -5.31 9.93
CA MET A 87 -9.21 -5.28 9.75
C MET A 87 -8.51 -6.25 10.71
N THR A 88 -8.83 -6.20 12.00
CA THR A 88 -8.25 -7.07 13.03
C THR A 88 -8.61 -8.54 12.79
N ALA A 89 -9.81 -8.81 12.31
CA ALA A 89 -10.30 -10.15 11.99
C ALA A 89 -9.79 -10.69 10.62
N GLY A 90 -8.96 -9.94 9.89
CA GLY A 90 -8.44 -10.35 8.57
C GLY A 90 -9.52 -10.45 7.48
N LYS A 91 -10.67 -9.79 7.66
CA LYS A 91 -11.79 -9.80 6.71
C LYS A 91 -11.63 -8.78 5.58
N ILE A 92 -10.77 -7.78 5.75
CA ILE A 92 -10.44 -6.83 4.69
C ILE A 92 -9.39 -7.48 3.78
N LYS A 93 -9.76 -7.70 2.52
CA LYS A 93 -8.88 -8.28 1.50
C LYS A 93 -8.09 -7.18 0.81
N LYS A 94 -6.79 -7.39 0.69
CA LYS A 94 -5.85 -6.42 0.09
C LYS A 94 -4.99 -7.13 -0.92
N THR A 95 -5.15 -6.75 -2.18
CA THR A 95 -4.31 -7.24 -3.27
C THR A 95 -3.45 -6.10 -3.79
N TYR A 96 -2.17 -6.36 -3.93
CA TYR A 96 -1.20 -5.42 -4.46
C TYR A 96 -0.67 -5.89 -5.81
N LEU A 97 -0.27 -4.92 -6.63
CA LEU A 97 0.59 -5.15 -7.78
C LEU A 97 1.96 -4.53 -7.48
N ALA A 98 3.01 -5.25 -7.82
CA ALA A 98 4.37 -4.80 -7.69
C ALA A 98 5.19 -5.16 -8.92
N VAL A 99 6.21 -4.36 -9.26
CA VAL A 99 7.26 -4.78 -10.18
C VAL A 99 8.52 -5.06 -9.37
N THR A 100 9.06 -6.25 -9.54
CA THR A 100 10.29 -6.69 -8.86
C THR A 100 11.41 -6.92 -9.88
N GLU A 101 12.62 -6.96 -9.38
CA GLU A 101 13.82 -7.35 -10.13
C GLU A 101 14.34 -8.70 -9.65
N GLY A 102 15.14 -9.34 -10.53
CA GLY A 102 15.78 -10.62 -10.26
C GLY A 102 15.06 -11.80 -10.88
N THR A 103 15.78 -12.92 -10.94
CA THR A 103 15.29 -14.15 -11.55
C THR A 103 14.27 -14.85 -10.65
N VAL A 104 13.10 -15.12 -11.20
CA VAL A 104 12.05 -15.83 -10.49
C VAL A 104 12.34 -17.32 -10.45
N LYS A 105 12.58 -17.86 -9.25
CA LYS A 105 12.77 -19.29 -9.03
C LYS A 105 11.43 -20.04 -8.94
N VAL A 106 10.42 -19.43 -8.34
CA VAL A 106 9.09 -20.01 -8.11
C VAL A 106 8.02 -19.00 -8.48
N LYS A 107 7.11 -19.37 -9.40
CA LYS A 107 6.08 -18.47 -9.93
C LYS A 107 5.02 -18.06 -8.91
N SER A 108 4.78 -18.86 -7.89
CA SER A 108 3.84 -18.52 -6.81
C SER A 108 4.26 -19.18 -5.52
N ALA A 109 4.19 -18.44 -4.41
CA ALA A 109 4.48 -18.99 -3.08
C ALA A 109 3.75 -18.19 -1.99
N LYS A 110 3.68 -18.82 -0.81
CA LYS A 110 3.32 -18.16 0.44
C LYS A 110 4.58 -17.89 1.24
N LEU A 111 4.83 -16.62 1.55
CA LEU A 111 5.95 -16.20 2.40
C LEU A 111 5.48 -16.03 3.83
N VAL A 112 6.22 -16.59 4.76
CA VAL A 112 5.95 -16.53 6.20
C VAL A 112 7.25 -16.17 6.91
N ASP A 113 7.34 -14.93 7.40
CA ASP A 113 8.51 -14.41 8.07
C ASP A 113 8.15 -13.77 9.42
N TRP A 114 9.15 -13.48 10.23
CA TRP A 114 9.02 -12.65 11.41
C TRP A 114 9.70 -11.31 11.15
N LEU A 115 8.94 -10.22 11.25
CA LEU A 115 9.43 -8.87 10.97
C LEU A 115 9.57 -8.07 12.25
N LYS A 116 10.72 -7.42 12.40
CA LYS A 116 10.99 -6.46 13.48
C LYS A 116 11.20 -5.07 12.89
N LYS A 117 10.44 -4.08 13.39
CA LYS A 117 10.61 -2.68 13.01
C LYS A 117 11.73 -2.04 13.82
N ASP A 118 12.62 -1.32 13.15
CA ASP A 118 13.52 -0.35 13.75
C ASP A 118 12.92 1.06 13.63
N GLY A 119 12.60 1.67 14.76
CA GLY A 119 12.01 3.01 14.80
C GLY A 119 12.99 4.11 14.44
N ARG A 120 14.32 3.91 14.65
CA ARG A 120 15.36 4.92 14.38
C ARG A 120 15.59 5.11 12.88
N THR A 121 15.66 4.01 12.15
CA THR A 121 15.91 4.01 10.71
C THR A 121 14.59 4.01 9.90
N ASN A 122 13.45 3.90 10.58
CA ASN A 122 12.13 3.69 9.97
C ASN A 122 12.16 2.55 8.94
N SER A 123 12.82 1.44 9.29
CA SER A 123 12.92 0.23 8.46
C SER A 123 12.36 -0.98 9.20
N SER A 124 12.25 -2.10 8.52
CA SER A 124 11.94 -3.41 9.09
C SER A 124 12.92 -4.44 8.55
N ALA A 125 13.16 -5.50 9.29
CA ALA A 125 14.01 -6.60 8.87
C ALA A 125 13.34 -7.93 9.18
N VAL A 126 13.66 -8.96 8.39
CA VAL A 126 13.37 -10.35 8.73
C VAL A 126 14.30 -10.76 9.87
N VAL A 127 13.73 -11.38 10.90
CA VAL A 127 14.43 -11.88 12.07
C VAL A 127 13.96 -13.28 12.43
N GLU A 128 14.67 -13.95 13.31
CA GLU A 128 14.25 -15.27 13.79
C GLU A 128 12.95 -15.21 14.61
N GLY A 129 12.16 -16.29 14.52
CA GLY A 129 10.97 -16.46 15.34
C GLY A 129 11.33 -16.44 16.82
N GLY A 130 10.53 -15.73 17.63
CA GLY A 130 10.83 -15.54 19.07
C GLY A 130 11.65 -14.29 19.40
N THR A 131 12.23 -13.60 18.43
CA THR A 131 12.90 -12.30 18.67
C THR A 131 11.92 -11.30 19.30
N SER A 132 12.34 -10.67 20.40
CA SER A 132 11.50 -9.69 21.12
C SER A 132 11.04 -8.54 20.19
N GLY A 133 9.74 -8.28 20.16
CA GLY A 133 9.13 -7.26 19.31
C GLY A 133 8.92 -7.67 17.84
N ALA A 134 9.34 -8.86 17.43
CA ALA A 134 9.06 -9.40 16.12
C ALA A 134 7.57 -9.77 15.97
N LYS A 135 7.04 -9.60 14.77
CA LYS A 135 5.64 -9.92 14.45
C LYS A 135 5.59 -10.80 13.22
N LYS A 136 4.80 -11.87 13.28
CA LYS A 136 4.57 -12.76 12.14
C LYS A 136 3.96 -11.98 10.97
N ALA A 137 4.51 -12.17 9.78
CA ALA A 137 4.13 -11.55 8.52
C ALA A 137 3.85 -12.63 7.49
N ILE A 138 2.70 -12.55 6.84
CA ILE A 138 2.24 -13.56 5.89
C ILE A 138 1.71 -12.84 4.65
N LEU A 139 2.20 -13.23 3.49
CA LEU A 139 1.67 -12.87 2.18
C LEU A 139 1.73 -14.07 1.23
N SER A 140 0.92 -14.04 0.20
CA SER A 140 1.04 -14.93 -0.95
C SER A 140 1.32 -14.10 -2.19
N TYR A 141 2.15 -14.59 -3.10
CA TYR A 141 2.41 -13.93 -4.37
C TYR A 141 2.25 -14.85 -5.56
N GLU A 142 1.98 -14.26 -6.71
CA GLU A 142 1.96 -14.92 -8.01
C GLU A 142 2.59 -13.99 -9.05
N VAL A 143 3.55 -14.52 -9.82
CA VAL A 143 4.18 -13.84 -10.94
C VAL A 143 3.22 -13.89 -12.13
N LEU A 144 2.74 -12.74 -12.53
CA LEU A 144 1.81 -12.59 -13.65
C LEU A 144 2.56 -12.55 -14.98
N GLU A 145 3.74 -11.93 -15.00
CA GLU A 145 4.53 -11.72 -16.20
C GLU A 145 5.99 -11.47 -15.86
N THR A 146 6.88 -11.84 -16.78
CA THR A 146 8.32 -11.58 -16.72
C THR A 146 8.79 -11.02 -18.06
N TRP A 147 9.62 -9.98 -18.03
CA TRP A 147 10.25 -9.39 -19.21
C TRP A 147 11.67 -8.92 -18.92
N LYS A 148 12.47 -8.76 -19.97
CA LYS A 148 13.82 -8.20 -19.87
C LYS A 148 13.75 -6.67 -19.93
N ASN A 149 14.46 -6.00 -19.02
CA ASN A 149 14.61 -4.55 -19.10
C ASN A 149 15.59 -4.19 -20.21
N LYS A 150 15.12 -3.52 -21.27
CA LYS A 150 15.94 -3.14 -22.43
C LYS A 150 16.77 -1.87 -22.20
N GLU A 151 16.45 -1.08 -21.17
CA GLU A 151 17.08 0.22 -20.94
C GLU A 151 18.44 0.12 -20.23
N ASP A 152 18.73 -0.98 -19.56
CA ASP A 152 20.03 -1.22 -18.93
C ASP A 152 20.96 -2.00 -19.87
N ALA A 153 21.75 -1.27 -20.63
CA ALA A 153 22.74 -1.84 -21.57
C ALA A 153 23.85 -2.68 -20.87
N GLN A 154 23.94 -2.64 -19.56
CA GLN A 154 24.98 -3.33 -18.78
C GLN A 154 24.46 -4.46 -17.88
N ASP A 155 23.17 -4.52 -17.58
CA ASP A 155 22.59 -5.61 -16.78
C ASP A 155 21.16 -5.89 -17.26
N CYS A 156 21.02 -6.91 -18.14
CA CYS A 156 19.72 -7.37 -18.64
C CYS A 156 18.92 -8.08 -17.54
N GLY A 157 18.71 -7.41 -16.40
CA GLY A 157 17.93 -7.94 -15.29
C GLY A 157 16.48 -8.22 -15.71
N GLU A 158 15.97 -9.35 -15.25
CA GLU A 158 14.55 -9.68 -15.43
C GLU A 158 13.71 -8.79 -14.50
N ARG A 159 12.61 -8.24 -15.05
CA ARG A 159 11.55 -7.59 -14.29
C ARG A 159 10.31 -8.47 -14.27
N ASN A 160 9.62 -8.47 -13.14
CA ASN A 160 8.47 -9.32 -12.92
C ASN A 160 7.30 -8.51 -12.40
N LEU A 161 6.16 -8.57 -13.08
CA LEU A 161 4.88 -8.10 -12.53
C LEU A 161 4.33 -9.17 -11.60
N ILE A 162 4.10 -8.81 -10.36
CA ILE A 162 3.70 -9.73 -9.31
C ILE A 162 2.39 -9.25 -8.67
N ARG A 163 1.42 -10.17 -8.55
CA ARG A 163 0.24 -10.01 -7.68
C ARG A 163 0.58 -10.50 -6.29
N ILE A 164 0.21 -9.73 -5.28
CA ILE A 164 0.48 -10.04 -3.88
C ILE A 164 -0.80 -9.90 -3.07
N ASP A 165 -1.20 -10.96 -2.38
CA ASP A 165 -2.32 -10.97 -1.45
C ASP A 165 -1.79 -10.97 -0.01
N LEU A 166 -2.20 -9.96 0.79
CA LEU A 166 -1.74 -9.78 2.15
C LEU A 166 -2.69 -10.42 3.17
N ASP A 167 -2.18 -11.39 3.93
CA ASP A 167 -2.86 -11.93 5.13
C ASP A 167 -2.61 -11.04 6.36
N THR A 168 -1.46 -10.37 6.43
CA THR A 168 -1.08 -9.45 7.52
C THR A 168 -0.63 -8.10 6.94
N GLY A 169 -0.62 -7.04 7.77
CA GLY A 169 -0.20 -5.70 7.36
C GLY A 169 0.90 -5.14 8.27
N ARG A 170 2.12 -5.67 8.21
CA ARG A 170 3.26 -5.16 8.99
C ARG A 170 3.92 -3.99 8.27
N HIS A 171 4.67 -3.20 9.02
CA HIS A 171 5.43 -2.07 8.49
C HIS A 171 6.38 -2.54 7.39
N HIS A 172 6.31 -1.95 6.19
CA HIS A 172 7.08 -2.28 4.98
C HIS A 172 7.01 -3.77 4.57
N GLN A 173 5.96 -4.50 4.94
CA GLN A 173 5.91 -5.96 4.84
C GLN A 173 6.28 -6.49 3.44
N ILE A 174 5.57 -6.04 2.40
CA ILE A 174 5.82 -6.49 1.02
C ILE A 174 7.26 -6.23 0.63
N ARG A 175 7.74 -5.02 0.88
CA ARG A 175 9.08 -4.57 0.52
C ARG A 175 10.17 -5.46 1.13
N VAL A 176 10.03 -5.75 2.43
CA VAL A 176 11.00 -6.59 3.18
C VAL A 176 10.94 -8.05 2.74
N GLN A 177 9.73 -8.63 2.67
CA GLN A 177 9.59 -10.06 2.35
C GLN A 177 9.98 -10.37 0.91
N MET A 178 9.64 -9.49 -0.06
CA MET A 178 10.05 -9.67 -1.44
C MET A 178 11.56 -9.52 -1.62
N ALA A 179 12.20 -8.54 -0.95
CA ALA A 179 13.65 -8.41 -0.96
C ALA A 179 14.34 -9.65 -0.32
N HIS A 180 13.82 -10.15 0.80
CA HIS A 180 14.32 -11.37 1.46
C HIS A 180 14.16 -12.62 0.57
N ALA A 181 13.11 -12.68 -0.24
CA ALA A 181 12.89 -13.74 -1.21
C ALA A 181 13.77 -13.63 -2.47
N GLY A 182 14.67 -12.64 -2.56
CA GLY A 182 15.54 -12.40 -3.72
C GLY A 182 14.84 -11.72 -4.90
N MET A 183 13.68 -11.12 -4.67
CA MET A 183 12.89 -10.38 -5.66
C MET A 183 12.59 -8.96 -5.13
N PRO A 184 13.59 -8.09 -4.92
CA PRO A 184 13.37 -6.75 -4.43
C PRO A 184 12.52 -5.92 -5.40
N LEU A 185 11.77 -4.95 -4.88
CA LEU A 185 10.91 -4.09 -5.68
C LEU A 185 11.75 -3.07 -6.46
N VAL A 186 11.36 -2.80 -7.71
CA VAL A 186 11.88 -1.69 -8.51
C VAL A 186 11.65 -0.37 -7.78
N GLY A 187 12.66 0.49 -7.74
CA GLY A 187 12.61 1.80 -7.09
C GLY A 187 12.62 1.76 -5.56
N ASP A 188 12.84 0.61 -4.93
CA ASP A 188 12.94 0.51 -3.48
C ASP A 188 14.34 0.84 -2.96
N ARG A 189 14.61 2.11 -2.73
CA ARG A 189 15.92 2.59 -2.24
C ARG A 189 16.30 2.04 -0.85
N LYS A 190 15.36 1.48 -0.10
CA LYS A 190 15.62 0.99 1.26
C LYS A 190 15.97 -0.51 1.30
N TYR A 191 15.33 -1.30 0.46
CA TYR A 191 15.46 -2.76 0.46
C TYR A 191 16.02 -3.32 -0.85
N ASN A 192 16.37 -2.44 -1.79
CA ASN A 192 17.10 -2.74 -3.03
C ASN A 192 18.29 -1.76 -3.20
N PRO A 193 19.30 -1.78 -2.31
CA PRO A 193 20.35 -0.76 -2.27
C PRO A 193 21.32 -0.81 -3.47
N GLY A 194 21.34 -1.93 -4.22
CA GLY A 194 22.20 -2.07 -5.42
C GLY A 194 21.63 -1.38 -6.65
N GLN A 195 20.41 -0.90 -6.61
CA GLN A 195 19.76 -0.27 -7.75
C GLN A 195 19.98 1.25 -7.75
N ASN A 196 20.69 1.73 -8.79
CA ASN A 196 20.90 3.16 -9.03
C ASN A 196 19.70 3.83 -9.72
N SER A 197 18.54 3.20 -9.67
CA SER A 197 17.33 3.66 -10.34
C SER A 197 16.75 4.91 -9.70
N GLN A 198 16.46 5.90 -10.53
CA GLN A 198 15.67 7.08 -10.14
C GLN A 198 14.16 6.77 -10.19
N GLU A 199 13.78 5.56 -10.53
CA GLU A 199 12.38 5.15 -10.63
C GLU A 199 11.67 5.24 -9.27
N PRO A 200 10.40 5.63 -9.27
CA PRO A 200 9.55 5.53 -8.08
C PRO A 200 9.35 4.07 -7.66
N LEU A 201 9.07 3.86 -6.38
CA LEU A 201 8.74 2.54 -5.85
C LEU A 201 7.56 1.91 -6.61
N ALA A 202 7.78 0.77 -7.24
CA ALA A 202 6.79 0.05 -8.03
C ALA A 202 5.91 -0.84 -7.14
N LEU A 203 5.03 -0.22 -6.35
CA LEU A 203 4.09 -0.89 -5.47
C LEU A 203 2.75 -0.14 -5.44
N CYS A 204 1.68 -0.85 -5.77
CA CYS A 204 0.32 -0.32 -5.78
C CYS A 204 -0.63 -1.21 -4.97
N SER A 205 -1.38 -0.64 -4.03
CA SER A 205 -2.55 -1.30 -3.42
C SER A 205 -3.68 -1.31 -4.44
N ALA A 206 -3.63 -2.28 -5.37
CA ALA A 206 -4.46 -2.30 -6.56
C ALA A 206 -5.92 -2.64 -6.27
N LYS A 207 -6.20 -3.42 -5.20
CA LYS A 207 -7.54 -3.88 -4.89
C LYS A 207 -7.80 -3.94 -3.39
N LEU A 208 -8.96 -3.47 -2.98
CA LEU A 208 -9.42 -3.48 -1.60
C LEU A 208 -10.85 -4.02 -1.53
N GLY A 209 -11.05 -5.12 -0.79
CA GLY A 209 -12.35 -5.73 -0.57
C GLY A 209 -12.71 -5.74 0.92
N PHE A 210 -13.93 -5.32 1.26
CA PHE A 210 -14.43 -5.30 2.63
C PHE A 210 -15.96 -5.29 2.67
N GLN A 211 -16.53 -5.58 3.83
CA GLN A 211 -17.96 -5.47 4.04
C GLN A 211 -18.32 -4.05 4.49
N HIS A 212 -19.31 -3.44 3.83
CA HIS A 212 -19.79 -2.11 4.23
C HIS A 212 -20.21 -2.10 5.71
N PRO A 213 -19.72 -1.13 6.53
CA PRO A 213 -19.87 -1.18 7.99
C PRO A 213 -21.32 -1.18 8.48
N VAL A 214 -22.24 -0.60 7.70
CA VAL A 214 -23.67 -0.49 8.07
C VAL A 214 -24.54 -1.45 7.26
N THR A 215 -24.48 -1.38 5.93
CA THR A 215 -25.38 -2.18 5.07
C THR A 215 -24.98 -3.65 4.95
N LYS A 216 -23.76 -4.00 5.39
CA LYS A 216 -23.15 -5.33 5.30
C LYS A 216 -23.01 -5.90 3.91
N LYS A 217 -23.24 -5.10 2.87
CA LYS A 217 -22.95 -5.48 1.47
C LYS A 217 -21.44 -5.63 1.27
N GLN A 218 -21.05 -6.65 0.52
CA GLN A 218 -19.65 -6.80 0.10
C GLN A 218 -19.31 -5.71 -0.93
N LEU A 219 -18.25 -4.97 -0.68
CA LEU A 219 -17.72 -3.94 -1.58
C LEU A 219 -16.31 -4.31 -2.01
N GLU A 220 -15.99 -3.95 -3.24
CA GLU A 220 -14.67 -4.14 -3.81
C GLU A 220 -14.33 -2.94 -4.69
N PHE A 221 -13.11 -2.41 -4.52
CA PHE A 221 -12.60 -1.28 -5.29
C PHE A 221 -11.26 -1.66 -5.89
N GLN A 222 -11.05 -1.25 -7.13
CA GLN A 222 -9.83 -1.56 -7.87
C GLN A 222 -9.32 -0.32 -8.60
N VAL A 223 -7.99 -0.17 -8.67
CA VAL A 223 -7.28 0.83 -9.45
C VAL A 223 -6.18 0.19 -10.27
N GLN A 224 -5.82 0.82 -11.38
CA GLN A 224 -4.63 0.45 -12.13
C GLN A 224 -3.44 1.26 -11.62
N PRO A 225 -2.24 0.67 -11.48
CA PRO A 225 -1.05 1.40 -11.09
C PRO A 225 -0.70 2.43 -12.18
N ALA A 226 -0.34 3.65 -11.74
CA ALA A 226 0.04 4.75 -12.62
C ALA A 226 1.57 4.86 -12.81
N GLY A 227 2.36 4.19 -11.97
CA GLY A 227 3.81 4.24 -11.97
C GLY A 227 4.43 3.79 -13.29
N MET A 228 5.53 4.44 -13.72
CA MET A 228 6.20 4.13 -14.99
C MET A 228 6.69 2.68 -15.06
N ALA A 229 7.19 2.12 -13.97
CA ALA A 229 7.64 0.73 -13.91
C ALA A 229 6.57 -0.32 -14.27
N PHE A 230 5.28 0.04 -14.20
CA PHE A 230 4.16 -0.82 -14.62
C PHE A 230 3.82 -0.67 -16.12
N LYS A 231 4.38 0.34 -16.80
CA LYS A 231 4.19 0.55 -18.24
C LYS A 231 5.23 -0.28 -18.98
N ARG A 232 4.78 -1.08 -19.92
CA ARG A 232 5.68 -1.78 -20.85
C ARG A 232 6.18 -0.78 -21.88
N HIS A 233 7.45 -0.80 -22.15
CA HIS A 233 8.10 -0.10 -23.27
C HIS A 233 8.44 -1.06 -24.39
#